data_e811150baaeff28d07fce09ce3854aa7
#
_entry.id   e811150baaeff28d07fce09ce3854aa7
#
_cell.length_a   1.000
_cell.length_b   1.000
_cell.length_c   1.000
_cell.angle_alpha   90.00
_cell.angle_beta   90.00
_cell.angle_gamma   90.00
#
_symmetry.space_group_name_H-M   'P 1'
#
loop_
_entity.id
_entity.type
_entity.pdbx_description
1 polymer ?
#
loop_
_entity_poly.entity_id
_entity_poly.type
_entity_poly.pdbx_seq_one_letter_code
_entity_poly.pdbx_strand_id
1 'polypeptide(L)'
;MRNVSTTAWGDAYSWKSRAVHLARAIMLTALITGCATTDPAPRVIHEGSDLLVRLEPVHTCTAGTGATPFSHPLQLSGQQIRTLLASLLAREKVGLLHSFVQTQGTPRLFNDTDLDRLTPLIQNAFAQATPQEAVIFLLTTSTSDTRSTVTSGALSIRGEVLSIALFNFRHPVRTSLSDVGATDRL
;
A
#
# COMPACT_ATOMS: atom_id res chain seq x y z
N MET A 1 -0.86 90.18 9.85
CA MET A 1 -0.92 89.61 11.21
C MET A 1 -2.06 88.59 11.26
N ARG A 2 -1.86 87.34 11.09
CA ARG A 2 -2.66 86.21 11.59
C ARG A 2 -1.89 84.92 11.28
N ASN A 3 -1.39 84.29 12.31
CA ASN A 3 -0.84 82.95 12.29
C ASN A 3 -1.98 81.97 12.11
N VAL A 4 -1.88 81.05 11.17
CA VAL A 4 -2.74 79.86 11.10
C VAL A 4 -1.81 78.64 11.21
N SER A 5 -1.88 78.03 12.36
CA SER A 5 -1.24 76.73 12.63
C SER A 5 -2.21 75.64 12.11
N THR A 6 -1.82 74.92 11.07
CA THR A 6 -2.52 73.73 10.61
C THR A 6 -1.89 72.50 11.29
N THR A 7 -2.69 71.89 12.14
CA THR A 7 -2.37 70.67 12.88
C THR A 7 -2.32 69.47 11.96
N ALA A 8 -1.17 68.80 11.91
CA ALA A 8 -0.95 67.52 11.24
C ALA A 8 -1.58 66.37 12.06
N TRP A 9 -2.79 65.94 11.74
CA TRP A 9 -3.49 64.80 12.38
C TRP A 9 -3.88 63.70 11.38
N GLY A 10 -3.29 63.64 10.19
CA GLY A 10 -3.70 62.74 9.12
C GLY A 10 -2.99 61.40 9.02
N ASP A 11 -1.75 61.26 9.53
CA ASP A 11 -0.89 60.17 9.11
C ASP A 11 -0.83 58.94 10.07
N ALA A 12 -1.37 59.07 11.28
CA ALA A 12 -1.29 58.00 12.28
C ALA A 12 -2.27 56.85 12.04
N TYR A 13 -3.36 57.09 11.27
CA TYR A 13 -4.41 56.10 11.04
C TYR A 13 -4.09 55.15 9.87
N SER A 14 -3.31 55.60 8.89
CA SER A 14 -2.93 54.87 7.69
C SER A 14 -1.97 53.70 7.95
N TRP A 15 -1.05 53.86 8.92
CA TRP A 15 -0.06 52.82 9.25
C TRP A 15 -0.71 51.59 9.93
N LYS A 16 -1.59 51.81 10.89
CA LYS A 16 -2.23 50.73 11.63
C LYS A 16 -3.04 49.80 10.75
N SER A 17 -3.74 50.35 9.74
CA SER A 17 -4.52 49.55 8.79
C SER A 17 -3.63 48.70 7.87
N ARG A 18 -2.52 49.28 7.39
CA ARG A 18 -1.57 48.54 6.53
C ARG A 18 -0.86 47.40 7.27
N ALA A 19 -0.48 47.59 8.55
CA ALA A 19 0.13 46.59 9.38
C ALA A 19 -0.83 45.39 9.64
N VAL A 20 -2.12 45.67 9.85
CA VAL A 20 -3.11 44.58 10.06
C VAL A 20 -3.37 43.79 8.79
N HIS A 21 -3.38 44.42 7.61
CA HIS A 21 -3.54 43.70 6.34
C HIS A 21 -2.31 42.86 5.99
N LEU A 22 -1.08 43.36 6.27
CA LEU A 22 0.14 42.58 6.08
C LEU A 22 0.20 41.39 7.03
N ALA A 23 -0.13 41.55 8.31
CA ALA A 23 -0.17 40.45 9.28
C ALA A 23 -1.24 39.38 8.90
N ARG A 24 -2.41 39.77 8.37
CA ARG A 24 -3.43 38.85 7.86
C ARG A 24 -2.97 38.10 6.61
N ALA A 25 -2.26 38.76 5.69
CA ALA A 25 -1.73 38.13 4.49
C ALA A 25 -0.65 37.09 4.84
N ILE A 26 0.23 37.38 5.78
CA ILE A 26 1.27 36.43 6.25
C ILE A 26 0.64 35.24 6.99
N MET A 27 -0.41 35.45 7.76
CA MET A 27 -1.09 34.37 8.48
C MET A 27 -1.87 33.45 7.54
N LEU A 28 -2.41 33.98 6.44
CA LEU A 28 -3.14 33.20 5.44
C LEU A 28 -2.21 32.33 4.57
N THR A 29 -0.99 32.79 4.30
CA THR A 29 0.01 32.01 3.55
C THR A 29 0.64 30.87 4.37
N ALA A 30 0.69 31.00 5.70
CA ALA A 30 1.19 29.94 6.58
C ALA A 30 0.25 28.71 6.69
N LEU A 31 -1.03 28.87 6.31
CA LEU A 31 -2.01 27.78 6.36
C LEU A 31 -2.00 26.88 5.12
N ILE A 32 -1.24 27.21 4.08
CA ILE A 32 -1.17 26.46 2.82
C ILE A 32 0.05 25.50 2.78
N THR A 33 0.89 25.47 3.81
CA THR A 33 1.87 24.40 3.97
C THR A 33 1.16 23.11 4.37
N GLY A 34 0.27 22.64 3.52
CA GLY A 34 -0.24 21.28 3.59
C GLY A 34 0.95 20.34 3.51
N CYS A 35 1.04 19.41 4.46
CA CYS A 35 2.01 18.33 4.42
C CYS A 35 1.82 17.59 3.10
N ALA A 36 2.60 17.94 2.08
CA ALA A 36 2.83 17.06 0.95
C ALA A 36 3.70 15.91 1.50
N THR A 37 3.06 14.94 2.15
CA THR A 37 3.72 13.66 2.41
C THR A 37 3.94 13.03 1.06
N THR A 38 5.16 13.16 0.55
CA THR A 38 5.58 12.40 -0.63
C THR A 38 5.61 10.94 -0.18
N ASP A 39 4.57 10.20 -0.54
CA ASP A 39 4.52 8.77 -0.28
C ASP A 39 5.73 8.12 -0.96
N PRO A 40 6.53 7.33 -0.23
CA PRO A 40 7.64 6.63 -0.84
C PRO A 40 7.10 5.70 -1.94
N ALA A 41 7.71 5.74 -3.11
CA ALA A 41 7.32 4.91 -4.23
C ALA A 41 7.50 3.41 -3.90
N PRO A 42 6.62 2.53 -4.40
CA PRO A 42 6.80 1.09 -4.28
C PRO A 42 8.17 0.64 -4.81
N ARG A 43 8.82 -0.30 -4.11
CA ARG A 43 10.12 -0.84 -4.51
C ARG A 43 9.93 -2.23 -5.10
N VAL A 44 10.29 -2.41 -6.36
CA VAL A 44 10.18 -3.68 -7.06
C VAL A 44 11.33 -4.61 -6.64
N ILE A 45 11.00 -5.81 -6.17
CA ILE A 45 11.94 -6.88 -5.85
C ILE A 45 12.10 -7.81 -7.05
N HIS A 46 11.01 -8.11 -7.73
CA HIS A 46 10.98 -8.92 -8.94
C HIS A 46 9.79 -8.52 -9.80
N GLU A 47 10.02 -8.40 -11.10
CA GLU A 47 8.98 -8.14 -12.10
C GLU A 47 9.20 -9.06 -13.29
N GLY A 48 8.28 -10.00 -13.46
CA GLY A 48 8.22 -10.95 -14.57
C GLY A 48 6.84 -10.95 -15.20
N SER A 49 6.69 -11.64 -16.32
CA SER A 49 5.42 -11.71 -17.07
C SER A 49 4.27 -12.34 -16.27
N ASP A 50 4.57 -13.18 -15.31
CA ASP A 50 3.60 -13.97 -14.56
C ASP A 50 3.81 -13.92 -13.04
N LEU A 51 4.81 -13.19 -12.58
CA LEU A 51 5.12 -13.03 -11.16
C LEU A 51 5.69 -11.64 -10.87
N LEU A 52 5.02 -10.91 -9.98
CA LEU A 52 5.48 -9.64 -9.42
C LEU A 52 5.64 -9.79 -7.92
N VAL A 53 6.75 -9.30 -7.38
CA VAL A 53 6.95 -9.10 -5.94
C VAL A 53 7.50 -7.70 -5.72
N ARG A 54 6.83 -6.92 -4.88
CA ARG A 54 7.22 -5.54 -4.55
C ARG A 54 7.02 -5.22 -3.08
N LEU A 55 7.71 -4.21 -2.59
CA LEU A 55 7.51 -3.61 -1.28
C LEU A 55 6.63 -2.38 -1.44
N GLU A 56 5.58 -2.30 -0.67
CA GLU A 56 4.61 -1.20 -0.75
C GLU A 56 4.40 -0.57 0.63
N PRO A 57 4.53 0.77 0.74
CA PRO A 57 4.24 1.46 1.97
C PRO A 57 2.77 1.27 2.39
N VAL A 58 2.55 0.90 3.64
CA VAL A 58 1.20 0.78 4.19
C VAL A 58 0.84 2.06 4.93
N HIS A 59 -0.06 2.84 4.32
CA HIS A 59 -0.58 4.04 4.95
C HIS A 59 -1.62 3.65 6.01
N THR A 60 -1.25 3.78 7.26
CA THR A 60 -2.23 3.72 8.33
C THR A 60 -2.96 5.06 8.41
N CYS A 61 -4.09 5.18 7.73
CA CYS A 61 -4.94 6.39 7.74
C CYS A 61 -5.61 6.67 9.10
N THR A 62 -5.12 6.08 10.18
CA THR A 62 -5.62 6.33 11.54
C THR A 62 -4.71 7.33 12.23
N ALA A 63 -4.99 8.61 12.02
CA ALA A 63 -4.54 9.64 12.94
C ALA A 63 -5.08 9.29 14.34
N GLY A 64 -4.23 8.76 15.21
CA GLY A 64 -4.54 8.62 16.63
C GLY A 64 -4.45 7.24 17.27
N THR A 65 -4.44 6.14 16.53
CA THR A 65 -4.14 4.83 17.11
C THR A 65 -2.83 4.33 16.53
N GLY A 66 -1.77 4.30 17.35
CA GLY A 66 -0.45 3.87 16.94
C GLY A 66 -0.49 2.46 16.36
N ALA A 67 -0.62 2.37 15.03
CA ALA A 67 -0.49 1.08 14.36
C ALA A 67 0.92 0.56 14.65
N THR A 68 0.99 -0.59 15.28
CA THR A 68 2.26 -1.25 15.57
C THR A 68 3.00 -1.49 14.26
N PRO A 69 4.25 -1.01 14.12
CA PRO A 69 5.04 -1.22 12.93
C PRO A 69 5.24 -2.72 12.67
N PHE A 70 5.54 -3.07 11.43
CA PHE A 70 5.89 -4.44 11.09
C PHE A 70 7.26 -4.79 11.68
N SER A 71 7.52 -6.08 11.88
CA SER A 71 8.80 -6.62 12.37
C SER A 71 9.81 -6.78 11.22
N HIS A 72 9.84 -5.83 10.29
CA HIS A 72 10.78 -5.79 9.18
C HIS A 72 11.97 -4.87 9.50
N PRO A 73 13.15 -5.09 8.92
CA PRO A 73 13.57 -6.24 8.12
C PRO A 73 13.70 -7.53 8.95
N LEU A 74 13.40 -8.69 8.33
CA LEU A 74 13.47 -9.98 9.00
C LEU A 74 14.21 -11.01 8.15
N GLN A 75 15.21 -11.64 8.75
CA GLN A 75 15.99 -12.71 8.11
C GLN A 75 15.35 -14.06 8.42
N LEU A 76 14.68 -14.65 7.44
CA LEU A 76 14.12 -15.98 7.49
C LEU A 76 14.83 -16.88 6.49
N SER A 77 15.03 -18.13 6.84
CA SER A 77 15.54 -19.11 5.88
C SER A 77 14.50 -19.45 4.81
N GLY A 78 14.94 -19.86 3.63
CA GLY A 78 14.03 -20.30 2.57
C GLY A 78 13.11 -21.44 3.04
N GLN A 79 13.60 -22.36 3.88
CA GLN A 79 12.78 -23.43 4.44
C GLN A 79 11.66 -22.90 5.36
N GLN A 80 11.93 -21.88 6.18
CA GLN A 80 10.92 -21.26 7.03
C GLN A 80 9.86 -20.56 6.18
N ILE A 81 10.27 -19.77 5.17
CA ILE A 81 9.34 -19.12 4.25
C ILE A 81 8.49 -20.15 3.51
N ARG A 82 9.10 -21.20 2.95
CA ARG A 82 8.38 -22.26 2.25
C ARG A 82 7.34 -22.94 3.16
N THR A 83 7.71 -23.25 4.38
CA THR A 83 6.80 -23.87 5.37
C THR A 83 5.63 -22.96 5.69
N LEU A 84 5.89 -21.67 5.90
CA LEU A 84 4.85 -20.66 6.16
C LEU A 84 3.88 -20.54 4.97
N LEU A 85 4.41 -20.38 3.75
CA LEU A 85 3.59 -20.25 2.55
C LEU A 85 2.79 -21.55 2.24
N ALA A 86 3.38 -22.72 2.46
CA ALA A 86 2.73 -24.02 2.27
C ALA A 86 1.57 -24.26 3.25
N SER A 87 1.62 -23.66 4.43
CA SER A 87 0.55 -23.76 5.44
C SER A 87 -0.69 -22.91 5.13
N LEU A 88 -0.59 -22.00 4.16
CA LEU A 88 -1.69 -21.09 3.82
C LEU A 88 -2.79 -21.82 3.05
N LEU A 89 -4.00 -21.74 3.59
CA LEU A 89 -5.20 -22.32 3.00
C LEU A 89 -6.16 -21.21 2.59
N ALA A 90 -6.71 -21.30 1.39
CA ALA A 90 -7.69 -20.36 0.89
C ALA A 90 -9.10 -20.91 1.10
N ARG A 91 -9.94 -20.18 1.85
CA ARG A 91 -11.34 -20.52 2.05
C ARG A 91 -12.22 -19.47 1.41
N GLU A 92 -12.92 -19.85 0.34
CA GLU A 92 -13.95 -19.00 -0.22
C GLU A 92 -15.17 -18.95 0.70
N LYS A 93 -15.72 -17.76 0.92
CA LYS A 93 -17.04 -17.60 1.50
C LYS A 93 -18.08 -17.91 0.42
N VAL A 94 -18.41 -19.17 0.25
CA VAL A 94 -19.50 -19.59 -0.62
C VAL A 94 -20.84 -19.31 0.05
N GLY A 95 -21.79 -18.73 -0.70
CA GLY A 95 -23.16 -18.50 -0.23
C GLY A 95 -23.83 -19.81 0.19
N LEU A 96 -24.86 -19.71 1.05
CA LEU A 96 -25.56 -20.86 1.66
C LEU A 96 -25.97 -21.96 0.68
N LEU A 97 -26.30 -21.65 -0.57
CA LEU A 97 -26.68 -22.62 -1.59
C LEU A 97 -25.52 -23.47 -2.13
N HIS A 98 -24.28 -23.00 -2.06
CA HIS A 98 -23.09 -23.73 -2.50
C HIS A 98 -22.53 -24.68 -1.43
N SER A 99 -22.88 -24.47 -0.16
CA SER A 99 -22.41 -25.30 0.97
C SER A 99 -22.84 -26.77 0.85
N PHE A 100 -23.89 -27.06 0.12
CA PHE A 100 -24.43 -28.42 0.00
C PHE A 100 -23.73 -29.28 -1.06
N VAL A 101 -22.86 -28.70 -1.90
CA VAL A 101 -22.26 -29.40 -3.04
C VAL A 101 -20.75 -29.61 -2.89
N GLN A 102 -20.05 -28.90 -2.02
CA GLN A 102 -18.60 -28.99 -1.89
C GLN A 102 -18.15 -29.78 -0.66
N THR A 103 -17.89 -31.06 -0.86
CA THR A 103 -17.11 -31.93 0.04
C THR A 103 -15.60 -31.84 -0.18
N GLN A 104 -15.11 -30.85 -0.93
CA GLN A 104 -13.67 -30.70 -1.17
C GLN A 104 -13.03 -29.91 -0.04
N GLY A 105 -11.92 -30.47 0.50
CA GLY A 105 -11.12 -29.83 1.55
C GLY A 105 -10.65 -28.43 1.15
N THR A 106 -10.32 -27.61 2.12
CA THR A 106 -9.81 -26.25 1.90
C THR A 106 -8.56 -26.29 1.02
N PRO A 107 -8.57 -25.70 -0.20
CA PRO A 107 -7.44 -25.78 -1.10
C PRO A 107 -6.24 -24.99 -0.55
N ARG A 108 -5.03 -25.46 -0.83
CA ARG A 108 -3.81 -24.69 -0.59
C ARG A 108 -3.82 -23.42 -1.44
N LEU A 109 -3.34 -22.34 -0.86
CA LEU A 109 -3.20 -21.06 -1.56
C LEU A 109 -2.19 -21.18 -2.71
N PHE A 110 -1.07 -21.83 -2.47
CA PHE A 110 0.02 -22.04 -3.42
C PHE A 110 0.27 -23.52 -3.67
N ASN A 111 0.54 -23.90 -4.91
CA ASN A 111 1.05 -25.21 -5.27
C ASN A 111 2.58 -25.28 -5.10
N ASP A 112 3.20 -26.45 -5.28
CA ASP A 112 4.63 -26.61 -5.09
C ASP A 112 5.47 -25.78 -6.07
N THR A 113 5.03 -25.66 -7.32
CA THR A 113 5.69 -24.80 -8.33
C THR A 113 5.63 -23.33 -7.93
N ASP A 114 4.48 -22.85 -7.42
CA ASP A 114 4.35 -21.50 -6.90
C ASP A 114 5.29 -21.26 -5.71
N LEU A 115 5.38 -22.24 -4.81
CA LEU A 115 6.28 -22.18 -3.64
C LEU A 115 7.75 -22.09 -4.05
N ASP A 116 8.18 -22.88 -5.05
CA ASP A 116 9.57 -22.86 -5.54
C ASP A 116 9.96 -21.47 -6.09
N ARG A 117 9.03 -20.80 -6.72
CA ARG A 117 9.23 -19.48 -7.33
C ARG A 117 9.11 -18.34 -6.31
N LEU A 118 8.10 -18.39 -5.45
CA LEU A 118 7.82 -17.32 -4.48
C LEU A 118 8.81 -17.31 -3.32
N THR A 119 9.23 -18.48 -2.83
CA THR A 119 10.07 -18.58 -1.63
C THR A 119 11.32 -17.68 -1.66
N PRO A 120 12.19 -17.73 -2.67
CA PRO A 120 13.40 -16.90 -2.69
C PRO A 120 13.07 -15.40 -2.80
N LEU A 121 12.01 -15.05 -3.49
CA LEU A 121 11.60 -13.64 -3.69
C LEU A 121 11.01 -13.05 -2.41
N ILE A 122 10.14 -13.79 -1.74
CA ILE A 122 9.53 -13.38 -0.46
C ILE A 122 10.61 -13.31 0.63
N GLN A 123 11.58 -14.24 0.64
CA GLN A 123 12.72 -14.17 1.54
C GLN A 123 13.51 -12.88 1.35
N ASN A 124 13.85 -12.56 0.10
CA ASN A 124 14.57 -11.34 -0.25
C ASN A 124 13.75 -10.07 0.10
N ALA A 125 12.45 -10.11 -0.15
CA ALA A 125 11.55 -9.00 0.18
C ALA A 125 11.51 -8.73 1.70
N PHE A 126 11.33 -9.75 2.54
CA PHE A 126 11.33 -9.57 3.99
C PHE A 126 12.67 -9.07 4.54
N ALA A 127 13.78 -9.48 3.93
CA ALA A 127 15.11 -9.01 4.30
C ALA A 127 15.35 -7.53 3.99
N GLN A 128 14.62 -6.96 3.04
CA GLN A 128 14.77 -5.58 2.57
C GLN A 128 13.64 -4.66 3.02
N ALA A 129 12.49 -5.20 3.42
CA ALA A 129 11.33 -4.42 3.82
C ALA A 129 11.64 -3.54 5.05
N THR A 130 11.09 -2.33 5.05
CA THR A 130 11.10 -1.46 6.23
C THR A 130 9.90 -1.76 7.14
N PRO A 131 9.90 -1.27 8.39
CA PRO A 131 8.76 -1.46 9.30
C PRO A 131 7.42 -0.88 8.83
N GLN A 132 7.41 -0.08 7.78
CA GLN A 132 6.23 0.54 7.19
C GLN A 132 5.81 -0.09 5.87
N GLU A 133 6.58 -1.07 5.35
CA GLU A 133 6.28 -1.71 4.07
C GLU A 133 5.72 -3.11 4.25
N ALA A 134 4.72 -3.45 3.43
CA ALA A 134 4.25 -4.81 3.24
C ALA A 134 4.85 -5.41 1.97
N VAL A 135 4.97 -6.73 1.93
CA VAL A 135 5.39 -7.47 0.75
C VAL A 135 4.16 -7.80 -0.09
N ILE A 136 4.05 -7.19 -1.25
CA ILE A 136 2.97 -7.45 -2.21
C ILE A 136 3.43 -8.50 -3.20
N PHE A 137 2.57 -9.46 -3.49
CA PHE A 137 2.79 -10.44 -4.56
C PHE A 137 1.61 -10.49 -5.52
N LEU A 138 1.91 -10.76 -6.78
CA LEU A 138 0.92 -11.07 -7.81
C LEU A 138 1.47 -12.25 -8.62
N LEU A 139 0.70 -13.32 -8.68
CA LEU A 139 1.04 -14.54 -9.42
C LEU A 139 -0.03 -14.79 -10.46
N THR A 140 0.36 -14.87 -11.73
CA THR A 140 -0.50 -15.24 -12.84
C THR A 140 -0.22 -16.68 -13.25
N THR A 141 -1.25 -17.52 -13.27
CA THR A 141 -1.15 -18.92 -13.69
C THR A 141 -1.97 -19.13 -14.93
N SER A 142 -1.34 -19.53 -16.03
CA SER A 142 -2.04 -19.87 -17.27
C SER A 142 -2.77 -21.20 -17.09
N THR A 143 -4.07 -21.20 -17.37
CA THR A 143 -4.93 -22.39 -17.31
C THR A 143 -5.20 -22.95 -18.71
N SER A 144 -5.07 -22.12 -19.74
CA SER A 144 -5.15 -22.47 -21.16
C SER A 144 -4.60 -21.31 -21.98
N ASP A 145 -4.49 -21.47 -23.31
CA ASP A 145 -3.96 -20.45 -24.22
C ASP A 145 -4.71 -19.09 -24.16
N THR A 146 -5.95 -19.09 -23.68
CA THR A 146 -6.79 -17.89 -23.62
C THR A 146 -7.27 -17.53 -22.22
N ARG A 147 -6.90 -18.31 -21.20
CA ARG A 147 -7.37 -18.11 -19.84
C ARG A 147 -6.21 -18.19 -18.86
N SER A 148 -6.13 -17.21 -18.03
CA SER A 148 -5.21 -17.18 -16.89
C SER A 148 -5.99 -16.89 -15.61
N THR A 149 -5.40 -17.24 -14.49
CA THR A 149 -5.91 -16.86 -13.16
C THR A 149 -4.87 -16.06 -12.41
N VAL A 150 -5.33 -15.10 -11.62
CA VAL A 150 -4.48 -14.26 -10.77
C VAL A 150 -4.71 -14.59 -9.31
N THR A 151 -3.61 -14.79 -8.59
CA THR A 151 -3.59 -14.83 -7.12
C THR A 151 -2.70 -13.71 -6.64
N SER A 152 -3.23 -12.80 -5.83
CA SER A 152 -2.48 -11.65 -5.33
C SER A 152 -2.82 -11.33 -3.89
N GLY A 153 -1.88 -10.70 -3.19
CA GLY A 153 -2.07 -10.34 -1.80
C GLY A 153 -0.88 -9.59 -1.21
N ALA A 154 -1.03 -9.26 0.06
CA ALA A 154 0.00 -8.61 0.88
C ALA A 154 0.41 -9.53 2.03
N LEU A 155 1.71 -9.61 2.29
CA LEU A 155 2.31 -10.32 3.42
C LEU A 155 2.97 -9.32 4.36
N SER A 156 2.77 -9.50 5.64
CA SER A 156 3.45 -8.71 6.68
C SER A 156 3.68 -9.55 7.93
N ILE A 157 4.71 -9.19 8.72
CA ILE A 157 5.02 -9.86 9.98
C ILE A 157 4.95 -8.85 11.10
N ARG A 158 4.24 -9.20 12.19
CA ARG A 158 4.21 -8.45 13.45
C ARG A 158 4.52 -9.40 14.61
N GLY A 159 5.62 -9.15 15.30
CA GLY A 159 6.15 -10.12 16.26
C GLY A 159 6.45 -11.44 15.57
N GLU A 160 5.82 -12.51 16.00
CA GLU A 160 5.94 -13.86 15.45
C GLU A 160 4.78 -14.25 14.51
N VAL A 161 3.88 -13.32 14.22
CA VAL A 161 2.67 -13.59 13.43
C VAL A 161 2.84 -13.11 12.00
N LEU A 162 2.82 -14.07 11.05
CA LEU A 162 2.64 -13.78 9.63
C LEU A 162 1.17 -13.50 9.35
N SER A 163 0.90 -12.34 8.79
CA SER A 163 -0.43 -11.95 8.30
C SER A 163 -0.44 -11.92 6.78
N ILE A 164 -1.52 -12.44 6.20
CA ILE A 164 -1.79 -12.34 4.77
C ILE A 164 -3.11 -11.63 4.54
N ALA A 165 -3.11 -10.62 3.68
CA ALA A 165 -4.31 -10.04 3.11
C ALA A 165 -4.40 -10.50 1.65
N LEU A 166 -5.40 -11.33 1.35
CA LEU A 166 -5.58 -11.87 0.01
C LEU A 166 -6.52 -10.95 -0.77
N PHE A 167 -6.07 -10.45 -1.93
CA PHE A 167 -6.86 -9.58 -2.80
C PHE A 167 -7.58 -10.38 -3.87
N ASN A 168 -6.87 -11.31 -4.51
CA ASN A 168 -7.41 -12.20 -5.52
C ASN A 168 -6.96 -13.63 -5.23
N PHE A 169 -7.87 -14.58 -5.37
CA PHE A 169 -7.57 -16.00 -5.30
C PHE A 169 -8.08 -16.69 -6.58
N ARG A 170 -7.13 -17.10 -7.43
CA ARG A 170 -7.41 -17.74 -8.72
C ARG A 170 -8.48 -17.00 -9.53
N HIS A 171 -8.48 -15.67 -9.42
CA HIS A 171 -9.45 -14.85 -10.14
C HIS A 171 -9.22 -14.97 -11.65
N PRO A 172 -10.23 -15.36 -12.45
CA PRO A 172 -10.05 -15.56 -13.88
C PRO A 172 -9.84 -14.22 -14.58
N VAL A 173 -8.78 -14.14 -15.38
CA VAL A 173 -8.48 -13.01 -16.26
C VAL A 173 -8.44 -13.51 -17.70
N ARG A 174 -9.00 -12.71 -18.61
CA ARG A 174 -8.86 -12.98 -20.05
C ARG A 174 -7.53 -12.38 -20.50
N THR A 175 -6.69 -13.20 -21.10
CA THR A 175 -5.43 -12.74 -21.69
C THR A 175 -5.74 -12.08 -23.05
N SER A 176 -6.44 -10.96 -23.06
CA SER A 176 -6.43 -10.11 -24.25
C SER A 176 -5.19 -9.21 -24.16
N LEU A 177 -4.42 -9.10 -25.21
CA LEU A 177 -3.25 -8.25 -25.32
C LEU A 177 -3.52 -6.75 -25.01
N SER A 178 -4.80 -6.37 -24.87
CA SER A 178 -5.26 -5.04 -24.49
C SER A 178 -5.39 -4.81 -22.98
N ASP A 179 -5.38 -5.86 -22.14
CA ASP A 179 -5.67 -5.74 -20.70
C ASP A 179 -4.42 -5.65 -19.81
N VAL A 180 -3.23 -5.66 -20.40
CA VAL A 180 -1.96 -5.50 -19.64
C VAL A 180 -1.88 -4.12 -18.97
N GLY A 181 -2.65 -3.13 -19.43
CA GLY A 181 -2.76 -1.80 -18.81
C GLY A 181 -3.82 -1.64 -17.72
N ALA A 182 -4.69 -2.65 -17.51
CA ALA A 182 -5.80 -2.53 -16.57
C ALA A 182 -5.47 -3.04 -15.15
N THR A 183 -4.35 -3.71 -14.95
CA THR A 183 -3.90 -4.20 -13.63
C THR A 183 -3.25 -3.13 -12.75
N ASP A 184 -3.10 -1.91 -13.26
CA ASP A 184 -2.49 -0.78 -12.54
C ASP A 184 -3.47 -0.03 -11.62
N ARG A 185 -4.67 -0.58 -11.40
CA ARG A 185 -5.68 -0.01 -10.50
C ARG A 185 -6.02 -0.99 -9.38
N LEU A 186 -5.04 -1.23 -8.53
CA LEU A 186 -5.25 -1.84 -7.21
C LEU A 186 -4.88 -0.84 -6.13
#